data_a1251ab2eb409d79c698ab8f44ac5243
#
_entry.id   a1251ab2eb409d79c698ab8f44ac5243
#
_cell.length_a   1.000
_cell.length_b   1.000
_cell.length_c   1.000
_cell.angle_alpha   90.00
_cell.angle_beta   90.00
_cell.angle_gamma   90.00
#
_symmetry.space_group_name_H-M   'P 1'
#
loop_
_entity.id
_entity.type
_entity.pdbx_description
1 polymer ?
#
loop_
_entity_poly.entity_id
_entity_poly.type
_entity_poly.pdbx_seq_one_letter_code
_entity_poly.pdbx_strand_id
1 'polypeptide(L)' 'MDFMTVLQYVLAIVETGALIGGLVFVTKAIKEKKDSSARKARFIQGGIYLIVYLVLNLLRNYFF' A
#
# COMPACT_ATOMS: atom_id res chain seq x y z
N MET A 1 -5.88 9.37 -25.77
CA MET A 1 -4.92 8.73 -24.87
C MET A 1 -4.89 7.24 -25.12
N ASP A 2 -3.70 6.67 -25.13
CA ASP A 2 -3.56 5.23 -25.24
C ASP A 2 -4.03 4.54 -23.96
N PHE A 3 -4.58 3.34 -24.13
CA PHE A 3 -4.98 2.51 -23.01
C PHE A 3 -3.80 2.30 -22.02
N MET A 4 -2.60 2.09 -22.54
CA MET A 4 -1.40 1.90 -21.71
C MET A 4 -1.09 3.13 -20.86
N THR A 5 -1.24 4.33 -21.41
CA THR A 5 -1.03 5.57 -20.65
C THR A 5 -2.04 5.69 -19.53
N VAL A 6 -3.32 5.43 -19.81
CA VAL A 6 -4.37 5.45 -18.78
C VAL A 6 -4.09 4.43 -17.69
N LEU A 7 -3.68 3.23 -18.09
CA LEU A 7 -3.36 2.16 -17.14
C LEU A 7 -2.19 2.54 -16.24
N GLN A 8 -1.16 3.19 -16.79
CA GLN A 8 -0.01 3.66 -16.00
C GLN A 8 -0.45 4.70 -14.96
N TYR A 9 -1.31 5.63 -15.33
CA TYR A 9 -1.85 6.63 -14.40
C TYR A 9 -2.64 5.97 -13.27
N VAL A 10 -3.51 5.02 -13.62
CA VAL A 10 -4.31 4.30 -12.62
C VAL A 10 -3.40 3.54 -11.66
N LEU A 11 -2.40 2.84 -12.17
CA LEU A 11 -1.45 2.11 -11.35
C LEU A 11 -0.68 3.05 -10.42
N ALA A 12 -0.25 4.21 -10.92
CA ALA A 12 0.46 5.19 -10.11
C ALA A 12 -0.41 5.71 -8.96
N ILE A 13 -1.68 5.98 -9.22
CA ILE A 13 -2.62 6.45 -8.19
C ILE A 13 -2.83 5.36 -7.14
N VAL A 14 -3.04 4.11 -7.55
CA VAL A 14 -3.24 2.99 -6.64
C VAL A 14 -1.99 2.73 -5.81
N GLU A 15 -0.81 2.76 -6.43
CA GLU A 15 0.47 2.60 -5.72
C GLU A 15 0.64 3.68 -4.65
N THR A 16 0.39 4.93 -5.00
CA THR A 16 0.51 6.05 -4.08
C THR A 16 -0.46 5.88 -2.91
N GLY A 17 -1.72 5.54 -3.20
CA GLY A 17 -2.73 5.29 -2.17
C GLY A 17 -2.35 4.15 -1.25
N ALA A 18 -1.84 3.05 -1.80
CA ALA A 18 -1.40 1.90 -1.01
C ALA A 18 -0.23 2.26 -0.11
N LEU A 19 0.75 3.02 -0.62
CA LEU A 19 1.89 3.44 0.17
C LEU A 19 1.47 4.34 1.33
N ILE A 20 0.64 5.35 1.05
CA ILE A 20 0.14 6.28 2.06
C ILE A 20 -0.70 5.52 3.09
N GLY A 21 -1.61 4.65 2.64
CA GLY A 21 -2.44 3.83 3.53
C GLY A 21 -1.62 2.94 4.43
N GLY A 22 -0.61 2.28 3.87
CA GLY A 22 0.30 1.43 4.64
C GLY A 22 1.03 2.21 5.72
N LEU A 23 1.58 3.37 5.38
CA LEU A 23 2.28 4.23 6.33
C LEU A 23 1.34 4.74 7.43
N VAL A 24 0.12 5.12 7.08
CA VAL A 24 -0.88 5.58 8.06
C VAL A 24 -1.22 4.47 9.04
N PHE A 25 -1.49 3.25 8.55
CA PHE A 25 -1.82 2.13 9.43
C PHE A 25 -0.66 1.73 10.32
N VAL A 26 0.57 1.72 9.81
CA VAL A 26 1.76 1.41 10.62
C VAL A 26 1.95 2.48 11.70
N THR A 27 1.77 3.76 11.37
CA THR A 27 1.85 4.84 12.35
C THR A 27 0.81 4.68 13.44
N LYS A 28 -0.43 4.35 13.07
CA LYS A 28 -1.49 4.09 14.05
C LYS A 28 -1.17 2.89 14.92
N ALA A 29 -0.58 1.84 14.35
CA ALA A 29 -0.18 0.65 15.10
C ALA A 29 0.87 0.99 16.17
N ILE A 30 1.83 1.83 15.83
CA ILE A 30 2.86 2.26 16.79
C ILE A 30 2.26 3.05 17.95
N LYS A 31 1.20 3.81 17.70
CA LYS A 31 0.52 4.61 18.73
C LYS A 31 -0.43 3.78 19.61
N GLU A 32 -0.79 2.57 19.19
CA GLU A 32 -1.65 1.70 19.99
C GLU A 32 -0.87 1.08 21.16
N LYS A 33 -1.60 0.60 22.17
CA LYS A 33 -1.00 -0.07 23.33
C LYS A 33 -0.28 -1.34 22.89
N LYS A 34 0.88 -1.60 23.52
CA LYS A 34 1.81 -2.64 23.12
C LYS A 34 1.20 -4.04 23.02
N ASP A 35 0.23 -4.36 23.88
CA ASP A 35 -0.39 -5.70 23.94
C ASP A 35 -1.81 -5.73 23.39
N SER A 36 -2.21 -4.67 22.66
CA SER A 36 -3.59 -4.60 22.19
C SER A 36 -3.74 -5.36 20.87
N SER A 37 -4.88 -6.05 20.72
CA SER A 37 -5.21 -6.72 19.47
C SER A 37 -5.40 -5.71 18.32
N ALA A 38 -5.77 -4.47 18.65
CA ALA A 38 -5.89 -3.40 17.66
C ALA A 38 -4.54 -3.07 17.03
N ARG A 39 -3.45 -3.06 17.81
CA ARG A 39 -2.12 -2.83 17.28
C ARG A 39 -1.73 -3.91 16.26
N LYS A 40 -1.98 -5.16 16.61
CA LYS A 40 -1.70 -6.29 15.73
C LYS A 40 -2.49 -6.18 14.42
N ALA A 41 -3.79 -5.87 14.51
CA ALA A 41 -4.64 -5.69 13.35
C ALA A 41 -4.14 -4.54 12.46
N ARG A 42 -3.72 -3.42 13.04
CA ARG A 42 -3.19 -2.29 12.29
C ARG A 42 -1.90 -2.63 11.55
N PHE A 43 -0.99 -3.37 12.19
CA PHE A 43 0.23 -3.84 11.53
C PHE A 43 -0.07 -4.77 10.36
N ILE A 44 -1.02 -5.68 10.51
CA ILE A 44 -1.44 -6.59 9.44
C ILE A 44 -2.01 -5.79 8.27
N GLN A 45 -2.91 -4.85 8.53
CA GLN A 45 -3.49 -4.01 7.49
C GLN A 45 -2.43 -3.18 6.76
N GLY A 46 -1.53 -2.54 7.51
CA GLY A 46 -0.42 -1.77 6.92
C GLY A 46 0.48 -2.65 6.07
N GLY A 47 0.79 -3.84 6.54
CA GLY A 47 1.59 -4.82 5.81
C GLY A 47 0.93 -5.23 4.50
N ILE A 48 -0.38 -5.46 4.51
CA ILE A 48 -1.13 -5.81 3.31
C ILE A 48 -1.04 -4.67 2.28
N TYR A 49 -1.23 -3.42 2.69
CA TYR A 49 -1.12 -2.27 1.80
C TYR A 49 0.29 -2.14 1.20
N LEU A 50 1.32 -2.35 2.01
CA LEU A 50 2.70 -2.28 1.53
C LEU A 50 3.04 -3.42 0.57
N ILE A 51 2.51 -4.62 0.82
CA ILE A 51 2.68 -5.76 -0.09
C ILE A 51 2.01 -5.47 -1.43
N VAL A 52 0.79 -4.93 -1.41
CA VAL A 52 0.07 -4.53 -2.63
C VAL A 52 0.91 -3.50 -3.40
N TYR A 53 1.47 -2.52 -2.71
CA TYR A 53 2.34 -1.53 -3.34
C TYR A 53 3.54 -2.19 -4.02
N LEU A 54 4.22 -3.10 -3.33
CA LEU A 54 5.38 -3.79 -3.88
C LEU A 54 5.02 -4.63 -5.11
N VAL A 55 3.91 -5.36 -5.03
CA VAL A 55 3.45 -6.20 -6.15
C VAL A 55 3.14 -5.32 -7.37
N LEU A 56 2.41 -4.23 -7.17
CA LEU A 56 2.08 -3.32 -8.26
C LEU A 56 3.34 -2.67 -8.86
N ASN A 57 4.29 -2.30 -8.01
CA ASN A 57 5.56 -1.72 -8.47
C ASN A 57 6.34 -2.71 -9.32
N LEU A 58 6.44 -3.96 -8.88
CA LEU A 58 7.13 -5.01 -9.64
C LEU A 58 6.44 -5.28 -10.98
N LEU A 59 5.11 -5.37 -10.97
CA LEU A 59 4.34 -5.57 -12.20
C LEU A 59 4.56 -4.41 -13.18
N ARG A 60 4.54 -3.19 -12.66
CA ARG A 60 4.77 -2.02 -13.51
C ARG A 60 6.17 -2.03 -14.14
N ASN A 61 7.19 -2.37 -13.37
CA ASN A 61 8.56 -2.44 -13.88
C ASN A 61 8.74 -3.56 -14.89
N TYR A 62 8.00 -4.66 -14.75
CA TYR A 62 8.09 -5.79 -15.67
C TYR A 62 7.34 -5.56 -16.99
N PHE A 63 6.16 -4.94 -16.91
CA PHE A 63 5.28 -4.82 -18.08
C PHE A 63 5.31 -3.44 -18.73
N PHE A 64 5.85 -2.46 -18.07
CA PHE A 64 5.93 -1.08 -18.54
C PHE A 64 7.34 -0.52 -18.38
#